data_49c4529a53351f94710a095ab0521e71
#
_entry.id   49c4529a53351f94710a095ab0521e71
#
_cell.length_a   1.000
_cell.length_b   1.000
_cell.length_c   1.000
_cell.angle_alpha   90.00
_cell.angle_beta   90.00
_cell.angle_gamma   90.00
#
_symmetry.space_group_name_H-M   'P 1'
#
loop_
_entity.id
_entity.type
_entity.pdbx_description
1 polymer ?
#
loop_
_entity_poly.entity_id
_entity_poly.type
_entity_poly.pdbx_seq_one_letter_code
_entity_poly.pdbx_strand_id
1 'polypeptide(L)'
;TRRLSARWTFEAAQDAESMHGVDVEAEIMQALAQEIVVEIDQEIIGSLRTLAGAGTTLDFSSLSGTSIYVGDRHAALAIEINRAANRIAARTRRGAGNYIVVSPEALTILQSASTSTFARTTEGSFEAPTNTKFVGTLNGSIKVFADNYAADGTKVLVGYKGSSETDAPAFYCPYIPLMSTGPVMDPSSFEPVVSFMTRYGYKELTNTASSLGNAADYVDAVTLSNVAFQ
;
A
#
# COMPACT_ATOMS: atom_id res chain seq x y z
N THR A 1 3.00 19.20 -4.29
CA THR A 1 1.65 19.74 -4.53
C THR A 1 0.94 18.86 -5.55
N ARG A 2 -0.20 18.29 -5.18
CA ARG A 2 -1.06 17.52 -6.07
C ARG A 2 -2.29 18.36 -6.42
N ARG A 3 -2.68 18.31 -7.69
CA ARG A 3 -3.87 18.99 -8.20
C ARG A 3 -4.59 18.05 -9.15
N LEU A 4 -5.89 17.95 -8.99
CA LEU A 4 -6.74 17.16 -9.86
C LEU A 4 -7.99 17.98 -10.14
N SER A 5 -8.45 18.00 -11.39
CA SER A 5 -9.67 18.68 -11.78
C SER A 5 -10.51 17.79 -12.66
N ALA A 6 -11.82 17.91 -12.50
CA ALA A 6 -12.78 17.28 -13.38
C ALA A 6 -13.76 18.32 -13.90
N ARG A 7 -14.29 18.09 -15.09
CA ARG A 7 -15.35 18.85 -15.72
C ARG A 7 -16.43 17.91 -16.21
N TRP A 8 -17.64 18.39 -16.25
CA TRP A 8 -18.78 17.67 -16.81
C TRP A 8 -19.71 18.64 -17.52
N THR A 9 -20.57 18.13 -18.37
CA THR A 9 -21.58 18.96 -19.03
C THR A 9 -22.80 19.10 -18.14
N PHE A 10 -23.43 20.26 -18.19
CA PHE A 10 -24.62 20.54 -17.41
C PHE A 10 -25.82 19.62 -17.82
N GLU A 11 -25.89 19.30 -19.09
CA GLU A 11 -26.91 18.40 -19.65
C GLU A 11 -26.76 16.97 -19.09
N ALA A 12 -25.52 16.45 -19.02
CA ALA A 12 -25.27 15.13 -18.45
C ALA A 12 -25.64 15.04 -16.96
N ALA A 13 -25.41 16.11 -16.20
CA ALA A 13 -25.82 16.17 -14.80
C ALA A 13 -27.33 16.16 -14.63
N GLN A 14 -28.04 16.93 -15.45
CA GLN A 14 -29.50 17.02 -15.44
C GLN A 14 -30.15 15.69 -15.88
N ASP A 15 -29.60 15.03 -16.90
CA ASP A 15 -30.11 13.75 -17.38
C ASP A 15 -29.88 12.63 -16.32
N ALA A 16 -28.74 12.60 -15.67
CA ALA A 16 -28.47 11.64 -14.61
C ALA A 16 -29.39 11.85 -13.40
N GLU A 17 -29.65 13.09 -13.00
CA GLU A 17 -30.56 13.39 -11.90
C GLU A 17 -31.99 12.98 -12.26
N SER A 18 -32.46 13.30 -13.48
CA SER A 18 -33.84 13.03 -13.91
C SER A 18 -34.11 11.55 -14.17
N MET A 19 -33.12 10.80 -14.70
CA MET A 19 -33.27 9.38 -15.04
C MET A 19 -32.92 8.42 -13.91
N HIS A 20 -31.90 8.75 -13.12
CA HIS A 20 -31.32 7.85 -12.12
C HIS A 20 -31.41 8.41 -10.69
N GLY A 21 -31.77 9.68 -10.51
CA GLY A 21 -31.78 10.32 -9.20
C GLY A 21 -30.39 10.42 -8.56
N VAL A 22 -29.33 10.45 -9.38
CA VAL A 22 -27.93 10.49 -8.94
C VAL A 22 -27.41 11.91 -9.05
N ASP A 23 -26.85 12.44 -7.97
CA ASP A 23 -26.13 13.71 -7.97
C ASP A 23 -24.70 13.46 -8.52
N VAL A 24 -24.51 13.81 -9.79
CA VAL A 24 -23.23 13.65 -10.49
C VAL A 24 -22.10 14.48 -9.84
N GLU A 25 -22.44 15.65 -9.30
CA GLU A 25 -21.46 16.51 -8.65
C GLU A 25 -20.87 15.86 -7.40
N ALA A 26 -21.74 15.32 -6.54
CA ALA A 26 -21.31 14.62 -5.32
C ALA A 26 -20.46 13.38 -5.64
N GLU A 27 -20.85 12.58 -6.63
CA GLU A 27 -20.12 11.39 -7.06
C GLU A 27 -18.74 11.75 -7.64
N ILE A 28 -18.65 12.77 -8.49
CA ILE A 28 -17.37 13.22 -9.05
C ILE A 28 -16.44 13.75 -7.94
N MET A 29 -16.98 14.55 -7.01
CA MET A 29 -16.19 15.07 -5.89
C MET A 29 -15.63 13.95 -5.02
N GLN A 30 -16.42 12.93 -4.73
CA GLN A 30 -16.00 11.78 -3.97
C GLN A 30 -14.91 10.99 -4.70
N ALA A 31 -15.09 10.73 -5.99
CA ALA A 31 -14.12 10.02 -6.82
C ALA A 31 -12.77 10.76 -6.91
N LEU A 32 -12.80 12.08 -7.10
CA LEU A 32 -11.59 12.90 -7.15
C LEU A 32 -10.83 12.90 -5.80
N ALA A 33 -11.55 13.04 -4.70
CA ALA A 33 -10.93 13.01 -3.37
C ALA A 33 -10.27 11.66 -3.11
N GLN A 34 -10.92 10.58 -3.50
CA GLN A 34 -10.40 9.23 -3.39
C GLN A 34 -9.15 9.03 -4.25
N GLU A 35 -9.16 9.47 -5.50
CA GLU A 35 -8.03 9.31 -6.43
C GLU A 35 -6.78 10.02 -5.93
N ILE A 36 -6.91 11.22 -5.37
CA ILE A 36 -5.77 11.94 -4.76
C ILE A 36 -5.17 11.16 -3.59
N VAL A 37 -6.01 10.59 -2.72
CA VAL A 37 -5.54 9.80 -1.58
C VAL A 37 -4.80 8.55 -2.07
N VAL A 38 -5.36 7.85 -3.04
CA VAL A 38 -4.75 6.67 -3.66
C VAL A 38 -3.37 7.00 -4.26
N GLU A 39 -3.27 8.12 -4.98
CA GLU A 39 -2.02 8.55 -5.61
C GLU A 39 -0.93 8.88 -4.56
N ILE A 40 -1.31 9.53 -3.46
CA ILE A 40 -0.38 9.83 -2.35
C ILE A 40 0.10 8.53 -1.69
N ASP A 41 -0.81 7.61 -1.40
CA ASP A 41 -0.48 6.34 -0.78
C ASP A 41 0.48 5.52 -1.64
N GLN A 42 0.24 5.48 -2.96
CA GLN A 42 1.12 4.79 -3.91
C GLN A 42 2.50 5.43 -4.00
N GLU A 43 2.60 6.76 -3.95
CA GLU A 43 3.89 7.46 -3.91
C GLU A 43 4.68 7.08 -2.66
N ILE A 44 4.03 7.06 -1.49
CA ILE A 44 4.68 6.70 -0.22
C ILE A 44 5.13 5.24 -0.22
N ILE A 45 4.25 4.32 -0.62
CA ILE A 45 4.58 2.89 -0.70
C ILE A 45 5.70 2.65 -1.72
N GLY A 46 5.66 3.30 -2.87
CA GLY A 46 6.71 3.23 -3.88
C GLY A 46 8.07 3.70 -3.37
N SER A 47 8.09 4.78 -2.60
CA SER A 47 9.30 5.29 -1.93
C SER A 47 9.83 4.27 -0.90
N LEU A 48 8.97 3.69 -0.08
CA LEU A 48 9.36 2.66 0.89
C LEU A 48 9.87 1.38 0.21
N ARG A 49 9.28 0.96 -0.90
CA ARG A 49 9.77 -0.16 -1.72
C ARG A 49 11.15 0.11 -2.32
N THR A 50 11.39 1.35 -2.72
CA THR A 50 12.71 1.77 -3.23
C THR A 50 13.76 1.74 -2.12
N LEU A 51 13.42 2.21 -0.93
CA LEU A 51 14.29 2.15 0.26
C LEU A 51 14.63 0.71 0.67
N ALA A 52 13.66 -0.19 0.60
CA ALA A 52 13.86 -1.59 0.95
C ALA A 52 14.81 -2.33 -0.03
N GLY A 53 15.06 -1.74 -1.21
CA GLY A 53 15.92 -2.31 -2.23
C GLY A 53 15.39 -3.63 -2.80
N ALA A 54 16.28 -4.50 -3.26
CA ALA A 54 15.92 -5.82 -3.79
C ALA A 54 15.55 -6.83 -2.69
N GLY A 55 16.03 -6.61 -1.48
CA GLY A 55 15.82 -7.53 -0.36
C GLY A 55 16.37 -8.93 -0.60
N THR A 56 15.67 -9.94 -0.07
CA THR A 56 15.99 -11.35 -0.32
C THR A 56 15.10 -11.87 -1.45
N THR A 57 15.71 -12.54 -2.43
CA THR A 57 14.95 -13.20 -3.50
C THR A 57 14.61 -14.63 -3.07
N LEU A 58 13.31 -14.94 -3.08
CA LEU A 58 12.79 -16.29 -2.92
C LEU A 58 12.47 -16.85 -4.32
N ASP A 59 13.26 -17.81 -4.75
CA ASP A 59 13.08 -18.46 -6.04
C ASP A 59 12.30 -19.77 -5.86
N PHE A 60 11.08 -19.82 -6.36
CA PHE A 60 10.22 -21.00 -6.30
C PHE A 60 10.71 -22.14 -7.19
N SER A 61 11.52 -21.86 -8.24
CA SER A 61 12.09 -22.89 -9.08
C SER A 61 13.22 -23.67 -8.39
N SER A 62 13.99 -23.00 -7.55
CA SER A 62 15.08 -23.64 -6.78
C SER A 62 14.58 -24.61 -5.72
N LEU A 63 13.34 -24.44 -5.26
CA LEU A 63 12.66 -25.34 -4.34
C LEU A 63 12.11 -26.60 -5.06
N SER A 64 12.24 -26.66 -6.38
CA SER A 64 11.69 -27.73 -7.25
C SER A 64 12.51 -29.04 -7.26
N GLY A 65 13.68 -29.08 -6.63
CA GLY A 65 14.61 -30.23 -6.76
C GLY A 65 14.24 -31.50 -6.01
N THR A 66 13.23 -31.49 -5.17
CA THR A 66 12.71 -32.63 -4.44
C THR A 66 11.19 -32.56 -4.48
N SER A 67 10.51 -33.69 -4.47
CA SER A 67 9.04 -33.82 -4.47
C SER A 67 8.40 -33.13 -3.24
N ILE A 68 8.51 -31.80 -3.17
CA ILE A 68 7.95 -31.01 -2.10
C ILE A 68 6.52 -30.61 -2.49
N TYR A 69 5.60 -30.83 -1.58
CA TYR A 69 4.21 -30.43 -1.74
C TYR A 69 4.12 -28.90 -1.94
N VAL A 70 3.23 -28.44 -2.83
CA VAL A 70 3.11 -27.01 -3.18
C VAL A 70 2.85 -26.12 -1.95
N GLY A 71 2.08 -26.62 -0.99
CA GLY A 71 1.83 -25.92 0.28
C GLY A 71 3.08 -25.66 1.10
N ASP A 72 4.05 -26.58 1.07
CA ASP A 72 5.33 -26.39 1.79
C ASP A 72 6.21 -25.34 1.12
N ARG A 73 6.17 -25.25 -0.22
CA ARG A 73 6.83 -24.16 -0.96
C ARG A 73 6.23 -22.81 -0.62
N HIS A 74 4.90 -22.75 -0.53
CA HIS A 74 4.20 -21.53 -0.14
C HIS A 74 4.49 -21.13 1.32
N ALA A 75 4.67 -22.11 2.21
CA ALA A 75 5.09 -21.85 3.60
C ALA A 75 6.48 -21.22 3.69
N ALA A 76 7.37 -21.47 2.74
CA ALA A 76 8.69 -20.85 2.69
C ALA A 76 8.62 -19.32 2.61
N LEU A 77 7.60 -18.76 1.97
CA LEU A 77 7.38 -17.31 1.94
C LEU A 77 7.17 -16.74 3.35
N ALA A 78 6.36 -17.38 4.18
CA ALA A 78 6.14 -16.94 5.56
C ALA A 78 7.43 -16.97 6.39
N ILE A 79 8.28 -17.96 6.15
CA ILE A 79 9.59 -18.07 6.81
C ILE A 79 10.51 -16.93 6.39
N GLU A 80 10.59 -16.60 5.10
CA GLU A 80 11.42 -15.50 4.60
C GLU A 80 10.91 -14.13 5.07
N ILE A 81 9.59 -13.94 5.18
CA ILE A 81 9.00 -12.73 5.77
C ILE A 81 9.45 -12.59 7.24
N ASN A 82 9.36 -13.66 8.02
CA ASN A 82 9.84 -13.64 9.42
C ASN A 82 11.32 -13.35 9.51
N ARG A 83 12.11 -13.90 8.60
CA ARG A 83 13.55 -13.65 8.53
C ARG A 83 13.84 -12.19 8.19
N ALA A 84 13.09 -11.59 7.25
CA ALA A 84 13.16 -10.16 6.95
C ALA A 84 12.79 -9.30 8.17
N ALA A 85 11.71 -9.65 8.87
CA ALA A 85 11.30 -8.95 10.09
C ALA A 85 12.38 -9.00 11.19
N ASN A 86 13.03 -10.14 11.35
CA ASN A 86 14.12 -10.28 12.31
C ASN A 86 15.40 -9.53 11.89
N ARG A 87 15.68 -9.41 10.58
CA ARG A 87 16.76 -8.54 10.09
C ARG A 87 16.53 -7.09 10.45
N ILE A 88 15.29 -6.61 10.36
CA ILE A 88 14.91 -5.26 10.80
C ILE A 88 15.18 -5.11 12.30
N ALA A 89 14.80 -6.10 13.13
CA ALA A 89 15.11 -6.08 14.56
C ALA A 89 16.62 -6.00 14.86
N ALA A 90 17.43 -6.74 14.13
CA ALA A 90 18.89 -6.73 14.29
C ALA A 90 19.49 -5.37 13.89
N ARG A 91 18.97 -4.72 12.87
CA ARG A 91 19.44 -3.40 12.40
C ARG A 91 18.98 -2.28 13.32
N THR A 92 17.69 -2.24 13.65
CA THR A 92 17.09 -1.14 14.43
C THR A 92 17.31 -1.30 15.94
N ARG A 93 17.43 -2.55 16.44
CA ARG A 93 17.45 -2.89 17.87
C ARG A 93 16.26 -2.35 18.66
N ARG A 94 15.14 -2.06 17.98
CA ARG A 94 13.92 -1.53 18.57
C ARG A 94 12.75 -2.49 18.52
N GLY A 95 12.65 -3.27 17.44
CA GLY A 95 11.61 -4.27 17.28
C GLY A 95 11.67 -4.94 15.92
N ALA A 96 11.03 -6.09 15.81
CA ALA A 96 10.89 -6.81 14.55
C ALA A 96 9.84 -6.15 13.66
N GLY A 97 9.89 -6.40 12.35
CA GLY A 97 8.88 -5.94 11.42
C GLY A 97 7.47 -6.31 11.88
N ASN A 98 6.56 -5.36 11.90
CA ASN A 98 5.21 -5.53 12.42
C ASN A 98 4.11 -5.33 11.37
N TYR A 99 4.47 -4.93 10.16
CA TYR A 99 3.55 -4.87 9.03
C TYR A 99 4.21 -5.33 7.74
N ILE A 100 3.39 -5.85 6.83
CA ILE A 100 3.80 -6.20 5.47
C ILE A 100 2.78 -5.65 4.47
N VAL A 101 3.28 -5.26 3.31
CA VAL A 101 2.46 -4.87 2.17
C VAL A 101 2.74 -5.86 1.04
N VAL A 102 1.70 -6.58 0.64
CA VAL A 102 1.77 -7.66 -0.33
C VAL A 102 0.97 -7.32 -1.58
N SER A 103 1.42 -7.84 -2.72
CA SER A 103 0.61 -7.85 -3.94
C SER A 103 -0.48 -8.94 -3.87
N PRO A 104 -1.50 -8.90 -4.72
CA PRO A 104 -2.53 -9.93 -4.78
C PRO A 104 -1.96 -11.34 -5.05
N GLU A 105 -0.90 -11.45 -5.86
CA GLU A 105 -0.21 -12.73 -6.12
C GLU A 105 0.46 -13.28 -4.87
N ALA A 106 1.25 -12.46 -4.18
CA ALA A 106 1.89 -12.84 -2.93
C ALA A 106 0.86 -13.17 -1.84
N LEU A 107 -0.27 -12.47 -1.82
CA LEU A 107 -1.38 -12.78 -0.92
C LEU A 107 -1.97 -14.16 -1.19
N THR A 108 -2.17 -14.52 -2.46
CA THR A 108 -2.66 -15.85 -2.85
C THR A 108 -1.74 -16.97 -2.36
N ILE A 109 -0.42 -16.76 -2.47
CA ILE A 109 0.59 -17.70 -1.95
C ILE A 109 0.47 -17.84 -0.43
N LEU A 110 0.36 -16.73 0.30
CA LEU A 110 0.20 -16.76 1.76
C LEU A 110 -1.09 -17.46 2.20
N GLN A 111 -2.17 -17.25 1.47
CA GLN A 111 -3.47 -17.89 1.76
C GLN A 111 -3.48 -19.39 1.47
N SER A 112 -2.69 -19.83 0.49
CA SER A 112 -2.59 -21.24 0.11
C SER A 112 -1.60 -22.03 0.98
N ALA A 113 -0.75 -21.35 1.75
CA ALA A 113 0.13 -21.98 2.72
C ALA A 113 -0.71 -22.79 3.72
N SER A 114 -0.49 -24.09 3.78
CA SER A 114 -1.30 -25.04 4.58
C SER A 114 -1.12 -24.90 6.08
N THR A 115 -0.27 -24.00 6.52
CA THR A 115 0.00 -23.77 7.93
C THR A 115 -0.89 -22.66 8.48
N SER A 116 -1.40 -22.83 9.68
CA SER A 116 -2.22 -21.87 10.44
C SER A 116 -1.52 -20.56 10.79
N THR A 117 -0.49 -20.19 10.04
CA THR A 117 0.32 -18.98 10.23
C THR A 117 -0.39 -17.71 9.78
N PHE A 118 -1.33 -17.83 8.84
CA PHE A 118 -2.11 -16.70 8.34
C PHE A 118 -3.54 -16.77 8.89
N ALA A 119 -3.88 -15.82 9.76
CA ALA A 119 -5.24 -15.64 10.24
C ALA A 119 -5.92 -14.53 9.43
N ARG A 120 -7.02 -14.88 8.75
CA ARG A 120 -7.86 -13.92 8.03
C ARG A 120 -8.67 -13.10 9.03
N THR A 121 -8.83 -11.82 8.76
CA THR A 121 -9.84 -11.01 9.46
C THR A 121 -11.22 -11.48 9.05
N THR A 122 -12.03 -11.92 10.00
CA THR A 122 -13.39 -12.42 9.76
C THR A 122 -14.38 -11.26 9.51
N GLU A 123 -14.02 -10.07 9.87
CA GLU A 123 -14.84 -8.88 9.68
C GLU A 123 -14.52 -8.24 8.33
N GLY A 124 -15.27 -8.67 7.33
CA GLY A 124 -15.38 -7.99 6.04
C GLY A 124 -16.17 -6.70 6.17
N SER A 125 -15.70 -5.77 6.98
CA SER A 125 -16.12 -4.39 6.85
C SER A 125 -15.51 -3.87 5.56
N PHE A 126 -16.34 -3.69 4.55
CA PHE A 126 -16.00 -2.93 3.37
C PHE A 126 -15.93 -1.46 3.72
N GLU A 127 -15.02 -1.10 4.59
CA GLU A 127 -14.73 0.29 4.88
C GLU A 127 -13.75 0.81 3.85
N ALA A 128 -14.21 1.83 3.19
CA ALA A 128 -13.54 2.77 2.32
C ALA A 128 -12.56 2.18 1.31
N PRO A 129 -12.61 2.61 0.08
CA PRO A 129 -11.66 2.23 -0.94
C PRO A 129 -10.30 2.90 -0.68
N THR A 130 -9.65 2.49 0.38
CA THR A 130 -8.24 2.71 0.54
C THR A 130 -7.52 1.69 -0.32
N ASN A 131 -6.48 2.15 -0.96
CA ASN A 131 -5.67 1.40 -1.90
C ASN A 131 -5.02 0.16 -1.28
N THR A 132 -4.73 0.22 -0.01
CA THR A 132 -4.18 -0.85 0.83
C THR A 132 -5.22 -1.31 1.83
N LYS A 133 -5.67 -2.56 1.69
CA LYS A 133 -6.64 -3.16 2.61
C LYS A 133 -5.94 -4.06 3.62
N PHE A 134 -6.31 -3.91 4.88
CA PHE A 134 -5.93 -4.86 5.92
C PHE A 134 -6.65 -6.20 5.67
N VAL A 135 -5.89 -7.28 5.50
CA VAL A 135 -6.43 -8.61 5.14
C VAL A 135 -6.38 -9.57 6.32
N GLY A 136 -5.37 -9.45 7.16
CA GLY A 136 -5.19 -10.38 8.27
C GLY A 136 -3.87 -10.21 8.99
N THR A 137 -3.54 -11.18 9.81
CA THR A 137 -2.27 -11.22 10.55
C THR A 137 -1.50 -12.48 10.23
N LEU A 138 -0.18 -12.33 10.09
CA LEU A 138 0.76 -13.43 9.97
C LEU A 138 1.41 -13.67 11.33
N ASN A 139 1.44 -14.93 11.78
CA ASN A 139 2.00 -15.33 13.09
C ASN A 139 1.43 -14.55 14.30
N GLY A 140 0.21 -14.02 14.19
CA GLY A 140 -0.45 -13.27 15.25
C GLY A 140 0.14 -11.88 15.57
N SER A 141 1.26 -11.48 14.96
CA SER A 141 1.95 -10.22 15.26
C SER A 141 2.13 -9.29 14.07
N ILE A 142 2.29 -9.83 12.87
CA ILE A 142 2.57 -9.05 11.66
C ILE A 142 1.24 -8.76 10.93
N LYS A 143 0.91 -7.49 10.77
CA LYS A 143 -0.27 -7.06 10.01
C LYS A 143 -0.02 -7.17 8.52
N VAL A 144 -0.96 -7.76 7.79
CA VAL A 144 -0.89 -7.97 6.34
C VAL A 144 -1.82 -7.00 5.64
N PHE A 145 -1.26 -6.18 4.78
CA PHE A 145 -1.99 -5.24 3.92
C PHE A 145 -1.83 -5.66 2.46
N ALA A 146 -2.93 -5.73 1.73
CA ALA A 146 -2.92 -6.00 0.29
C ALA A 146 -2.93 -4.68 -0.47
N ASP A 147 -1.99 -4.53 -1.39
CA ASP A 147 -1.90 -3.41 -2.32
C ASP A 147 -2.30 -3.88 -3.72
N ASN A 148 -3.48 -3.46 -4.17
CA ASN A 148 -4.03 -3.85 -5.47
C ASN A 148 -3.40 -3.09 -6.65
N TYR A 149 -2.68 -2.01 -6.39
CA TYR A 149 -2.03 -1.17 -7.41
C TYR A 149 -0.52 -1.37 -7.48
N ALA A 150 -0.02 -2.43 -6.82
CA ALA A 150 1.40 -2.73 -6.84
C ALA A 150 1.88 -2.99 -8.29
N ALA A 151 2.67 -2.06 -8.81
CA ALA A 151 3.32 -2.23 -10.12
C ALA A 151 4.28 -3.42 -10.13
N ASP A 152 4.83 -3.78 -8.98
CA ASP A 152 5.78 -4.87 -8.76
C ASP A 152 5.07 -6.01 -8.02
N GLY A 153 4.32 -6.84 -8.77
CA GLY A 153 3.53 -7.96 -8.24
C GLY A 153 4.35 -9.01 -7.48
N THR A 154 5.66 -8.99 -7.64
CA THR A 154 6.58 -9.98 -7.07
C THR A 154 7.26 -9.54 -5.78
N LYS A 155 7.08 -8.29 -5.33
CA LYS A 155 7.81 -7.73 -4.20
C LYS A 155 6.93 -7.54 -2.97
N VAL A 156 7.28 -8.22 -1.89
CA VAL A 156 6.68 -8.07 -0.57
C VAL A 156 7.50 -7.07 0.23
N LEU A 157 6.88 -5.98 0.69
CA LEU A 157 7.49 -5.01 1.57
C LEU A 157 7.26 -5.42 3.02
N VAL A 158 8.32 -5.50 3.81
CA VAL A 158 8.29 -5.74 5.25
C VAL A 158 8.77 -4.49 5.96
N GLY A 159 8.03 -4.02 6.95
CA GLY A 159 8.39 -2.80 7.65
C GLY A 159 8.13 -2.86 9.15
N TYR A 160 8.77 -1.95 9.86
CA TYR A 160 8.58 -1.74 11.29
C TYR A 160 8.14 -0.31 11.56
N LYS A 161 7.10 -0.17 12.37
CA LYS A 161 6.69 1.10 12.96
C LYS A 161 6.52 0.91 14.46
N GLY A 162 7.26 1.69 15.24
CA GLY A 162 7.14 1.68 16.69
C GLY A 162 5.92 2.42 17.21
N SER A 163 5.73 2.40 18.51
CA SER A 163 4.62 3.09 19.20
C SER A 163 4.83 4.61 19.25
N SER A 164 6.07 5.08 19.19
CA SER A 164 6.39 6.50 19.14
C SER A 164 6.21 7.08 17.74
N GLU A 165 5.79 8.33 17.65
CA GLU A 165 5.69 9.06 16.37
C GLU A 165 7.05 9.17 15.66
N THR A 166 8.13 9.28 16.42
CA THR A 166 9.49 9.38 15.88
C THR A 166 10.10 8.05 15.46
N ASP A 167 9.44 6.92 15.76
CA ASP A 167 9.94 5.59 15.47
C ASP A 167 9.28 5.03 14.20
N ALA A 168 9.56 5.70 13.09
CA ALA A 168 9.03 5.38 11.76
C ALA A 168 10.10 5.63 10.69
N PRO A 169 10.06 4.90 9.55
CA PRO A 169 11.03 5.07 8.46
C PRO A 169 10.88 6.41 7.74
N ALA A 170 9.67 6.93 7.67
CA ALA A 170 9.37 8.14 6.93
C ALA A 170 8.22 8.91 7.59
N PHE A 171 8.15 10.20 7.28
CA PHE A 171 7.14 11.12 7.81
C PHE A 171 6.37 11.75 6.66
N TYR A 172 5.06 11.68 6.76
CA TYR A 172 4.14 12.42 5.92
C TYR A 172 3.69 13.66 6.67
N CYS A 173 3.97 14.83 6.10
CA CYS A 173 3.72 16.13 6.71
C CYS A 173 2.74 16.93 5.82
N PRO A 174 1.43 16.85 6.05
CA PRO A 174 0.46 17.65 5.32
C PRO A 174 0.61 19.12 5.71
N TYR A 175 0.84 19.98 4.73
CA TYR A 175 0.91 21.44 4.93
C TYR A 175 -0.44 22.09 4.63
N ILE A 176 -1.06 21.72 3.50
CA ILE A 176 -2.40 22.14 3.14
C ILE A 176 -3.23 20.86 3.05
N PRO A 177 -4.31 20.73 3.84
CA PRO A 177 -5.21 19.60 3.73
C PRO A 177 -5.86 19.59 2.34
N LEU A 178 -6.56 18.52 2.02
CA LEU A 178 -7.31 18.43 0.78
C LEU A 178 -8.38 19.53 0.74
N MET A 179 -8.24 20.43 -0.21
CA MET A 179 -9.16 21.55 -0.44
C MET A 179 -9.80 21.43 -1.81
N SER A 180 -11.09 21.71 -1.91
CA SER A 180 -11.82 21.83 -3.18
C SER A 180 -12.19 23.27 -3.44
N THR A 181 -12.26 23.65 -4.72
CA THR A 181 -12.74 24.97 -5.12
C THR A 181 -14.28 25.05 -5.13
N GLY A 182 -14.97 23.92 -4.98
CA GLY A 182 -16.38 23.84 -5.35
C GLY A 182 -16.60 23.95 -6.87
N PRO A 183 -17.82 23.75 -7.35
CA PRO A 183 -18.13 23.88 -8.77
C PRO A 183 -18.01 25.35 -9.22
N VAL A 184 -17.16 25.58 -10.21
CA VAL A 184 -16.94 26.87 -10.85
C VAL A 184 -17.26 26.72 -12.33
N MET A 185 -18.10 27.61 -12.87
CA MET A 185 -18.38 27.59 -14.29
C MET A 185 -17.20 28.12 -15.09
N ASP A 186 -16.74 27.34 -16.06
CA ASP A 186 -15.71 27.78 -17.01
C ASP A 186 -16.38 28.76 -18.04
N PRO A 187 -15.91 30.01 -18.11
CA PRO A 187 -16.51 30.99 -19.02
C PRO A 187 -16.28 30.68 -20.51
N SER A 188 -15.34 29.78 -20.82
CA SER A 188 -15.04 29.44 -22.22
C SER A 188 -15.90 28.31 -22.77
N SER A 189 -16.20 27.29 -21.94
CA SER A 189 -16.99 26.11 -22.36
C SER A 189 -18.38 26.06 -21.76
N PHE A 190 -18.66 26.91 -20.75
CA PHE A 190 -19.89 26.89 -19.98
C PHE A 190 -20.14 25.57 -19.24
N GLU A 191 -19.07 24.88 -18.90
CA GLU A 191 -19.11 23.63 -18.16
C GLU A 191 -18.73 23.86 -16.71
N PRO A 192 -19.36 23.21 -15.74
CA PRO A 192 -18.89 23.22 -14.35
C PRO A 192 -17.57 22.44 -14.22
N VAL A 193 -16.62 23.03 -13.49
CA VAL A 193 -15.29 22.47 -13.20
C VAL A 193 -15.08 22.49 -11.71
N VAL A 194 -14.65 21.35 -11.15
CA VAL A 194 -14.19 21.22 -9.77
C VAL A 194 -12.70 20.89 -9.76
N SER A 195 -11.96 21.56 -8.89
CA SER A 195 -10.55 21.29 -8.71
C SER A 195 -10.24 20.97 -7.25
N PHE A 196 -9.47 19.92 -7.03
CA PHE A 196 -8.91 19.56 -5.74
C PHE A 196 -7.43 19.88 -5.70
N MET A 197 -6.96 20.33 -4.56
CA MET A 197 -5.54 20.60 -4.30
C MET A 197 -5.17 20.14 -2.92
N THR A 198 -4.00 19.50 -2.81
CA THR A 198 -3.32 19.25 -1.55
C THR A 198 -1.85 19.55 -1.66
N ARG A 199 -1.24 19.92 -0.55
CA ARG A 199 0.19 20.18 -0.45
C ARG A 199 0.76 19.50 0.77
N TYR A 200 1.74 18.65 0.57
CA TYR A 200 2.39 17.88 1.62
C TYR A 200 3.89 17.78 1.39
N GLY A 201 4.61 17.45 2.44
CA GLY A 201 6.01 17.06 2.41
C GLY A 201 6.15 15.59 2.79
N TYR A 202 7.07 14.90 2.13
CA TYR A 202 7.51 13.57 2.49
C TYR A 202 8.99 13.64 2.85
N LYS A 203 9.36 13.06 3.99
CA LYS A 203 10.74 13.04 4.44
C LYS A 203 11.09 11.68 5.05
N GLU A 204 12.16 11.10 4.57
CA GLU A 204 12.72 9.87 5.10
C GLU A 204 13.65 10.17 6.28
N LEU A 205 13.68 9.25 7.23
CA LEU A 205 14.56 9.35 8.38
C LEU A 205 16.02 9.20 7.94
N THR A 206 16.81 10.21 8.19
CA THR A 206 18.25 10.20 7.89
C THR A 206 19.04 10.46 9.18
N ASN A 207 19.86 9.48 9.57
CA ASN A 207 20.77 9.63 10.69
C ASN A 207 22.18 9.87 10.17
N THR A 208 22.67 11.09 10.31
CA THR A 208 24.02 11.46 9.86
C THR A 208 25.10 11.11 10.87
N ALA A 209 24.73 10.79 12.11
CA ALA A 209 25.67 10.51 13.20
C ALA A 209 26.10 9.02 13.25
N SER A 210 25.32 8.13 12.65
CA SER A 210 25.58 6.68 12.69
C SER A 210 25.02 6.02 11.43
N SER A 211 25.63 4.92 11.03
CA SER A 211 25.12 4.08 9.94
C SER A 211 23.85 3.29 10.31
N LEU A 212 23.43 3.35 11.57
CA LEU A 212 22.27 2.62 12.09
C LEU A 212 21.11 3.60 12.36
N GLY A 213 19.88 3.16 12.12
CA GLY A 213 18.69 3.95 12.37
C GLY A 213 18.31 4.89 11.23
N ASN A 214 18.70 4.58 10.01
CA ASN A 214 18.21 5.23 8.80
C ASN A 214 16.88 4.62 8.35
N ALA A 215 16.17 5.31 7.48
CA ALA A 215 14.90 4.81 6.93
C ALA A 215 15.02 3.39 6.34
N ALA A 216 16.13 3.10 5.67
CA ALA A 216 16.40 1.78 5.08
C ALA A 216 16.54 0.66 6.12
N ASP A 217 16.86 0.96 7.37
CA ASP A 217 16.97 -0.04 8.43
C ASP A 217 15.61 -0.50 8.96
N TYR A 218 14.58 0.32 8.77
CA TYR A 218 13.20 0.05 9.20
C TYR A 218 12.38 -0.74 8.19
N VAL A 219 12.89 -0.92 6.99
CA VAL A 219 12.20 -1.61 5.90
C VAL A 219 13.11 -2.69 5.30
N ASP A 220 12.50 -3.75 4.84
CA ASP A 220 13.15 -4.82 4.09
C ASP A 220 12.19 -5.34 3.02
N ALA A 221 12.68 -6.08 2.06
CA ALA A 221 11.87 -6.66 1.01
C ALA A 221 12.14 -8.15 0.84
N VAL A 222 11.11 -8.86 0.38
CA VAL A 222 11.23 -10.21 -0.15
C VAL A 222 10.73 -10.18 -1.59
N THR A 223 11.61 -10.49 -2.53
CA THR A 223 11.27 -10.53 -3.95
C THR A 223 10.97 -11.98 -4.35
N LEU A 224 9.85 -12.20 -5.00
CA LEU A 224 9.44 -13.51 -5.50
C LEU A 224 9.92 -13.65 -6.94
N SER A 225 10.45 -14.80 -7.29
CA SER A 225 10.81 -15.14 -8.66
C SER A 225 10.29 -16.52 -9.02
N ASN A 226 10.00 -16.72 -10.32
CA ASN A 226 9.51 -17.98 -10.86
C ASN A 226 8.30 -18.55 -10.09
N VAL A 227 7.34 -17.69 -9.79
CA VAL A 227 6.10 -18.08 -9.12
C VAL A 227 5.32 -19.00 -10.06
N ALA A 228 5.13 -20.24 -9.66
CA ALA A 228 4.31 -21.21 -10.35
C ALA A 228 3.22 -21.70 -9.40
N PHE A 229 1.98 -21.59 -9.82
CA PHE A 229 0.81 -22.10 -9.07
C PHE A 229 0.47 -23.56 -9.41
N GLN A 230 1.31 -24.23 -10.21
CA GLN A 230 1.15 -25.62 -10.63
C GLN A 230 2.25 -26.51 -10.06
#